data_ceb92cd42c1499386ef6fd0ea1fe3660
#
_entry.id   ceb92cd42c1499386ef6fd0ea1fe3660
#
_cell.length_a   1.000
_cell.length_b   1.000
_cell.length_c   1.000
_cell.angle_alpha   90.00
_cell.angle_beta   90.00
_cell.angle_gamma   90.00
#
_symmetry.space_group_name_H-M   'P 1'
#
loop_
_entity.id
_entity.type
_entity.pdbx_description
1 polymer ?
#
loop_
_entity_poly.entity_id
_entity_poly.type
_entity_poly.pdbx_seq_one_letter_code
_entity_poly.pdbx_strand_id
1 'polypeptide(L)'
;AKGVTIAPLIVTINGKTYREYEDINTEEFINIINEGHIPVSSQPAIGEVLNIYDENIEDEIINISMADGLSGTYNSACVARGMVENPERIHVINSQTLCGPQNYLVDLAVELVKLGKTKNEIVSEIKKAMEETKSFLIPHDFDYLVRGGRLSPIVGKIGSVIKLVPVMTLAEDKKSLVKFTTKRTLKKAIQKISEEMINNNVDSNYKIYISHACNEELAKDTKNIILEYIENADIDINLLSPVFTT
;
A
#
# COMPACT_ATOMS: atom_id res chain seq x y z
N ALA A 1 -6.94 3.10 -16.17
CA ALA A 1 -6.35 2.60 -17.44
C ALA A 1 -7.31 1.56 -18.03
N LYS A 2 -7.37 1.46 -19.39
CA LYS A 2 -8.14 0.39 -20.03
C LYS A 2 -7.52 -0.96 -19.64
N GLY A 3 -8.35 -1.90 -19.12
CA GLY A 3 -7.87 -3.23 -18.70
C GLY A 3 -7.44 -3.34 -17.24
N VAL A 4 -7.68 -2.32 -16.40
CA VAL A 4 -7.49 -2.43 -14.94
C VAL A 4 -8.84 -2.39 -14.25
N THR A 5 -9.11 -3.40 -13.43
CA THR A 5 -10.27 -3.48 -12.54
C THR A 5 -9.79 -3.45 -11.11
N ILE A 6 -10.47 -2.72 -10.25
CA ILE A 6 -10.14 -2.62 -8.82
C ILE A 6 -11.18 -3.41 -8.03
N ALA A 7 -10.72 -4.32 -7.17
CA ALA A 7 -11.52 -4.93 -6.14
C ALA A 7 -11.38 -4.06 -4.87
N PRO A 8 -12.41 -3.27 -4.49
CA PRO A 8 -12.29 -2.30 -3.42
C PRO A 8 -12.14 -2.99 -2.06
N LEU A 9 -11.30 -2.41 -1.21
CA LEU A 9 -11.27 -2.76 0.20
C LEU A 9 -12.54 -2.22 0.88
N ILE A 10 -12.84 -2.76 2.05
CA ILE A 10 -14.06 -2.45 2.78
C ILE A 10 -13.70 -1.81 4.11
N VAL A 11 -14.43 -0.76 4.49
CA VAL A 11 -14.36 -0.18 5.82
C VAL A 11 -15.75 -0.17 6.46
N THR A 12 -15.82 -0.59 7.71
CA THR A 12 -17.04 -0.56 8.51
C THR A 12 -16.88 0.44 9.65
N ILE A 13 -17.80 1.39 9.75
CA ILE A 13 -17.84 2.42 10.80
C ILE A 13 -19.25 2.46 11.36
N ASN A 14 -19.42 2.33 12.67
CA ASN A 14 -20.74 2.34 13.33
C ASN A 14 -21.74 1.33 12.74
N GLY A 15 -21.26 0.15 12.34
CA GLY A 15 -22.12 -0.88 11.74
C GLY A 15 -22.52 -0.62 10.29
N LYS A 16 -22.11 0.51 9.70
CA LYS A 16 -22.29 0.80 8.27
C LYS A 16 -21.05 0.44 7.50
N THR A 17 -21.19 -0.32 6.44
CA THR A 17 -20.10 -0.80 5.58
C THR A 17 -20.03 0.04 4.32
N TYR A 18 -18.80 0.38 3.92
CA TYR A 18 -18.47 1.19 2.75
C TYR A 18 -17.39 0.49 1.92
N ARG A 19 -17.53 0.52 0.62
CA ARG A 19 -16.52 0.15 -0.35
C ARG A 19 -15.66 1.40 -0.64
N GLU A 20 -14.36 1.30 -0.47
CA GLU A 20 -13.49 2.46 -0.69
C GLU A 20 -13.55 2.94 -2.14
N TYR A 21 -13.50 4.25 -2.34
CA TYR A 21 -13.65 4.96 -3.60
C TYR A 21 -15.02 4.89 -4.28
N GLU A 22 -15.90 3.95 -3.90
CA GLU A 22 -17.25 3.83 -4.45
C GLU A 22 -18.29 4.46 -3.52
N ASP A 23 -18.25 4.10 -2.23
CA ASP A 23 -19.24 4.54 -1.24
C ASP A 23 -18.70 5.64 -0.32
N ILE A 24 -17.36 5.79 -0.24
CA ILE A 24 -16.70 6.77 0.63
C ILE A 24 -15.34 7.15 0.07
N ASN A 25 -15.03 8.44 0.12
CA ASN A 25 -13.70 8.97 -0.17
C ASN A 25 -12.91 9.25 1.12
N THR A 26 -11.62 9.57 0.98
CA THR A 26 -10.72 9.75 2.13
C THR A 26 -11.09 10.95 3.00
N GLU A 27 -11.55 12.07 2.42
CA GLU A 27 -11.94 13.26 3.18
C GLU A 27 -13.19 13.00 4.03
N GLU A 28 -14.21 12.37 3.44
CA GLU A 28 -15.43 11.95 4.16
C GLU A 28 -15.09 10.98 5.28
N PHE A 29 -14.22 10.01 5.00
CA PHE A 29 -13.75 9.06 5.98
C PHE A 29 -13.06 9.74 7.17
N ILE A 30 -12.11 10.65 6.92
CA ILE A 30 -11.40 11.40 7.97
C ILE A 30 -12.36 12.23 8.80
N ASN A 31 -13.36 12.86 8.20
CA ASN A 31 -14.37 13.62 8.95
C ASN A 31 -15.12 12.72 9.94
N ILE A 32 -15.53 11.51 9.51
CA ILE A 32 -16.24 10.56 10.37
C ILE A 32 -15.35 10.07 11.52
N ILE A 33 -14.08 9.73 11.26
CA ILE A 33 -13.19 9.27 12.33
C ILE A 33 -12.81 10.38 13.31
N ASN A 34 -12.75 11.63 12.87
CA ASN A 34 -12.53 12.77 13.75
C ASN A 34 -13.69 13.03 14.72
N GLU A 35 -14.89 12.51 14.45
CA GLU A 35 -16.03 12.47 15.38
C GLU A 35 -15.84 11.41 16.50
N GLY A 36 -14.74 10.68 16.49
CA GLY A 36 -14.40 9.66 17.48
C GLY A 36 -14.84 8.25 17.14
N HIS A 37 -15.28 8.00 15.90
CA HIS A 37 -15.67 6.67 15.45
C HIS A 37 -14.46 5.82 15.09
N ILE A 38 -14.51 4.54 15.47
CA ILE A 38 -13.42 3.60 15.22
C ILE A 38 -13.77 2.75 14.00
N PRO A 39 -13.02 2.88 12.90
CA PRO A 39 -13.22 2.07 11.71
C PRO A 39 -12.62 0.66 11.87
N VAL A 40 -13.18 -0.30 11.14
CA VAL A 40 -12.64 -1.64 10.95
C VAL A 40 -12.49 -1.90 9.47
N SER A 41 -11.27 -2.16 9.02
CA SER A 41 -11.00 -2.49 7.62
C SER A 41 -11.09 -3.99 7.34
N SER A 42 -11.51 -4.32 6.12
CA SER A 42 -11.61 -5.69 5.63
C SER A 42 -11.12 -5.79 4.18
N GLN A 43 -10.65 -6.98 3.81
CA GLN A 43 -10.32 -7.33 2.44
C GLN A 43 -11.57 -7.36 1.55
N PRO A 44 -11.42 -7.31 0.21
CA PRO A 44 -12.53 -7.54 -0.71
C PRO A 44 -13.21 -8.89 -0.45
N ALA A 45 -14.50 -8.95 -0.60
CA ALA A 45 -15.24 -10.22 -0.49
C ALA A 45 -14.79 -11.19 -1.59
N ILE A 46 -14.60 -12.47 -1.24
CA ILE A 46 -14.17 -13.50 -2.20
C ILE A 46 -15.10 -13.56 -3.41
N GLY A 47 -16.42 -13.45 -3.18
CA GLY A 47 -17.42 -13.45 -4.26
C GLY A 47 -17.28 -12.26 -5.22
N GLU A 48 -16.85 -11.10 -4.73
CA GLU A 48 -16.60 -9.94 -5.56
C GLU A 48 -15.38 -10.14 -6.47
N VAL A 49 -14.28 -10.66 -5.90
CA VAL A 49 -13.08 -11.02 -6.68
C VAL A 49 -13.40 -12.10 -7.71
N LEU A 50 -14.22 -13.10 -7.33
CA LEU A 50 -14.69 -14.15 -8.23
C LEU A 50 -15.48 -13.57 -9.40
N ASN A 51 -16.43 -12.67 -9.12
CA ASN A 51 -17.23 -12.01 -10.17
C ASN A 51 -16.32 -11.27 -11.17
N ILE A 52 -15.31 -10.54 -10.70
CA ILE A 52 -14.33 -9.87 -11.59
C ILE A 52 -13.62 -10.88 -12.48
N TYR A 53 -13.26 -12.04 -11.96
CA TYR A 53 -12.63 -13.09 -12.76
C TYR A 53 -13.58 -13.68 -13.80
N ASP A 54 -14.83 -13.91 -13.45
CA ASP A 54 -15.83 -14.51 -14.32
C ASP A 54 -16.33 -13.54 -15.41
N GLU A 55 -16.40 -12.25 -15.12
CA GLU A 55 -16.70 -11.19 -16.10
C GLU A 55 -15.63 -11.05 -17.19
N ASN A 56 -14.41 -11.53 -16.93
CA ASN A 56 -13.26 -11.48 -17.85
C ASN A 56 -12.78 -12.90 -18.21
N ILE A 57 -13.71 -13.80 -18.52
CA ILE A 57 -13.45 -15.23 -18.70
C ILE A 57 -12.50 -15.56 -19.86
N GLU A 58 -12.51 -14.73 -20.90
CA GLU A 58 -11.67 -14.92 -22.10
C GLU A 58 -10.26 -14.33 -21.94
N ASP A 59 -9.98 -13.60 -20.85
CA ASP A 59 -8.73 -12.89 -20.65
C ASP A 59 -7.75 -13.67 -19.78
N GLU A 60 -6.45 -13.47 -20.01
CA GLU A 60 -5.42 -13.75 -19.02
C GLU A 60 -5.40 -12.62 -17.99
N ILE A 61 -5.44 -12.96 -16.71
CA ILE A 61 -5.54 -12.01 -15.61
C ILE A 61 -4.28 -12.04 -14.74
N ILE A 62 -3.72 -10.87 -14.45
CA ILE A 62 -2.70 -10.69 -13.41
C ILE A 62 -3.34 -9.90 -12.27
N ASN A 63 -3.57 -10.56 -11.15
CA ASN A 63 -4.03 -9.92 -9.92
C ASN A 63 -2.82 -9.51 -9.08
N ILE A 64 -2.70 -8.22 -8.76
CA ILE A 64 -1.62 -7.68 -7.92
C ILE A 64 -2.23 -7.29 -6.58
N SER A 65 -2.10 -8.15 -5.59
CA SER A 65 -2.63 -7.95 -4.24
C SER A 65 -1.55 -7.39 -3.31
N MET A 66 -1.98 -6.60 -2.32
CA MET A 66 -1.09 -6.09 -1.28
C MET A 66 -0.49 -7.20 -0.41
N ALA A 67 0.52 -6.83 0.41
CA ALA A 67 1.25 -7.74 1.29
C ALA A 67 0.32 -8.62 2.15
N ASP A 68 0.49 -9.93 2.08
CA ASP A 68 -0.32 -10.95 2.76
C ASP A 68 -0.21 -10.91 4.30
N GLY A 69 0.89 -10.38 4.82
CA GLY A 69 1.06 -10.19 6.26
C GLY A 69 0.31 -8.98 6.83
N LEU A 70 -0.18 -8.08 5.98
CA LEU A 70 -0.92 -6.87 6.38
C LEU A 70 -2.41 -6.94 6.04
N SER A 71 -2.79 -7.78 5.09
CA SER A 71 -4.18 -7.94 4.63
C SER A 71 -4.45 -9.34 4.10
N GLY A 72 -5.69 -9.81 4.27
CA GLY A 72 -6.16 -11.05 3.67
C GLY A 72 -6.46 -10.96 2.16
N THR A 73 -6.23 -9.81 1.51
CA THR A 73 -6.55 -9.56 0.09
C THR A 73 -5.93 -10.60 -0.84
N TYR A 74 -4.64 -10.90 -0.66
CA TYR A 74 -3.97 -11.95 -1.44
C TYR A 74 -4.62 -13.32 -1.28
N ASN A 75 -4.95 -13.71 -0.04
CA ASN A 75 -5.60 -14.98 0.23
C ASN A 75 -7.01 -15.04 -0.38
N SER A 76 -7.80 -13.95 -0.30
CA SER A 76 -9.10 -13.88 -0.98
C SER A 76 -8.99 -14.07 -2.48
N ALA A 77 -7.99 -13.44 -3.12
CA ALA A 77 -7.73 -13.59 -4.55
C ALA A 77 -7.31 -15.03 -4.92
N CYS A 78 -6.48 -15.68 -4.10
CA CYS A 78 -6.10 -17.07 -4.30
C CYS A 78 -7.30 -18.04 -4.17
N VAL A 79 -8.17 -17.81 -3.18
CA VAL A 79 -9.39 -18.63 -3.00
C VAL A 79 -10.34 -18.42 -4.18
N ALA A 80 -10.60 -17.18 -4.59
CA ALA A 80 -11.43 -16.89 -5.77
C ALA A 80 -10.87 -17.54 -7.04
N ARG A 81 -9.54 -17.49 -7.26
CA ARG A 81 -8.89 -18.19 -8.36
C ARG A 81 -9.16 -19.69 -8.35
N GLY A 82 -9.18 -20.32 -7.17
CA GLY A 82 -9.46 -21.76 -7.03
C GLY A 82 -10.91 -22.16 -7.33
N MET A 83 -11.81 -21.17 -7.43
CA MET A 83 -13.25 -21.40 -7.70
C MET A 83 -13.64 -21.24 -9.17
N VAL A 84 -12.77 -20.63 -10.01
CA VAL A 84 -13.05 -20.50 -11.45
C VAL A 84 -12.81 -21.82 -12.22
N GLU A 85 -13.46 -21.99 -13.34
CA GLU A 85 -13.34 -23.19 -14.17
C GLU A 85 -11.92 -23.37 -14.77
N ASN A 86 -11.27 -22.25 -15.17
CA ASN A 86 -9.91 -22.25 -15.72
C ASN A 86 -8.97 -21.37 -14.89
N PRO A 87 -8.41 -21.86 -13.77
CA PRO A 87 -7.53 -21.08 -12.89
C PRO A 87 -6.17 -20.73 -13.51
N GLU A 88 -5.72 -21.43 -14.57
CA GLU A 88 -4.40 -21.23 -15.18
C GLU A 88 -4.31 -19.87 -15.92
N ARG A 89 -5.43 -19.33 -16.35
CA ARG A 89 -5.49 -17.98 -16.95
C ARG A 89 -5.21 -16.85 -15.94
N ILE A 90 -5.32 -17.13 -14.62
CA ILE A 90 -5.19 -16.14 -13.56
C ILE A 90 -3.87 -16.33 -12.82
N HIS A 91 -3.06 -15.28 -12.75
CA HIS A 91 -1.86 -15.25 -11.93
C HIS A 91 -2.05 -14.26 -10.77
N VAL A 92 -2.03 -14.75 -9.53
CA VAL A 92 -2.16 -13.91 -8.33
C VAL A 92 -0.78 -13.62 -7.76
N ILE A 93 -0.44 -12.34 -7.66
CA ILE A 93 0.84 -11.85 -7.11
C ILE A 93 0.59 -11.28 -5.71
N ASN A 94 1.30 -11.80 -4.71
CA ASN A 94 1.51 -11.11 -3.46
C ASN A 94 2.58 -10.05 -3.70
N SER A 95 2.19 -8.78 -3.77
CA SER A 95 3.14 -7.70 -4.08
C SER A 95 4.17 -7.45 -2.97
N GLN A 96 3.94 -8.01 -1.78
CA GLN A 96 4.77 -7.80 -0.58
C GLN A 96 4.96 -6.31 -0.24
N THR A 97 4.06 -5.46 -0.71
CA THR A 97 4.04 -4.02 -0.49
C THR A 97 2.60 -3.50 -0.45
N LEU A 98 2.41 -2.19 -0.46
CA LEU A 98 1.11 -1.50 -0.44
C LEU A 98 1.25 -0.07 -1.00
N CYS A 99 0.13 0.63 -1.17
CA CYS A 99 0.07 2.05 -1.58
C CYS A 99 0.87 2.37 -2.85
N GLY A 100 1.71 3.40 -2.81
CA GLY A 100 2.50 3.88 -3.95
C GLY A 100 3.31 2.80 -4.67
N PRO A 101 4.13 2.00 -3.98
CA PRO A 101 4.87 0.91 -4.62
C PRO A 101 3.98 -0.15 -5.28
N GLN A 102 2.81 -0.47 -4.72
CA GLN A 102 1.86 -1.36 -5.38
C GLN A 102 1.28 -0.71 -6.64
N ASN A 103 0.99 0.60 -6.60
CA ASN A 103 0.57 1.34 -7.77
C ASN A 103 1.61 1.26 -8.90
N TYR A 104 2.90 1.43 -8.56
CA TYR A 104 3.99 1.28 -9.53
C TYR A 104 3.96 -0.10 -10.23
N LEU A 105 3.74 -1.18 -9.47
CA LEU A 105 3.67 -2.53 -10.05
C LEU A 105 2.49 -2.71 -11.01
N VAL A 106 1.35 -2.05 -10.72
CA VAL A 106 0.19 -2.04 -11.61
C VAL A 106 0.48 -1.23 -12.87
N ASP A 107 1.08 -0.06 -12.74
CA ASP A 107 1.44 0.78 -13.88
C ASP A 107 2.47 0.07 -14.78
N LEU A 108 3.49 -0.57 -14.20
CA LEU A 108 4.45 -1.39 -14.91
C LEU A 108 3.77 -2.53 -15.69
N ALA A 109 2.82 -3.24 -15.05
CA ALA A 109 2.06 -4.28 -15.73
C ALA A 109 1.29 -3.74 -16.93
N VAL A 110 0.61 -2.60 -16.77
CA VAL A 110 -0.14 -1.94 -17.85
C VAL A 110 0.77 -1.53 -19.01
N GLU A 111 1.94 -0.99 -18.72
CA GLU A 111 2.92 -0.62 -19.77
C GLU A 111 3.42 -1.85 -20.53
N LEU A 112 3.75 -2.92 -19.83
CA LEU A 112 4.22 -4.17 -20.44
C LEU A 112 3.12 -4.82 -21.31
N VAL A 113 1.84 -4.75 -20.89
CA VAL A 113 0.69 -5.17 -21.71
C VAL A 113 0.63 -4.36 -23.00
N LYS A 114 0.78 -3.03 -22.93
CA LYS A 114 0.79 -2.16 -24.13
C LYS A 114 1.94 -2.49 -25.08
N LEU A 115 3.06 -2.97 -24.54
CA LEU A 115 4.21 -3.42 -25.33
C LEU A 115 4.04 -4.85 -25.89
N GLY A 116 2.89 -5.49 -25.68
CA GLY A 116 2.57 -6.83 -26.19
C GLY A 116 3.32 -7.98 -25.47
N LYS A 117 3.76 -7.75 -24.24
CA LYS A 117 4.41 -8.77 -23.43
C LYS A 117 3.43 -9.85 -22.99
N THR A 118 3.92 -11.08 -22.92
CA THR A 118 3.15 -12.22 -22.40
C THR A 118 2.98 -12.12 -20.88
N LYS A 119 1.95 -12.79 -20.33
CA LYS A 119 1.72 -12.88 -18.87
C LYS A 119 2.98 -13.28 -18.10
N ASN A 120 3.73 -14.27 -18.59
CA ASN A 120 4.93 -14.76 -17.91
C ASN A 120 6.07 -13.72 -17.90
N GLU A 121 6.27 -12.98 -19.00
CA GLU A 121 7.23 -11.88 -19.06
C GLU A 121 6.83 -10.78 -18.08
N ILE A 122 5.56 -10.37 -18.05
CA ILE A 122 5.04 -9.35 -17.13
C ILE A 122 5.24 -9.76 -15.68
N VAL A 123 4.87 -10.99 -15.32
CA VAL A 123 5.07 -11.52 -13.96
C VAL A 123 6.54 -11.52 -13.57
N SER A 124 7.44 -11.86 -14.50
CA SER A 124 8.89 -11.84 -14.26
C SER A 124 9.41 -10.42 -13.95
N GLU A 125 8.99 -9.43 -14.74
CA GLU A 125 9.40 -8.03 -14.52
C GLU A 125 8.82 -7.45 -13.23
N ILE A 126 7.56 -7.76 -12.91
CA ILE A 126 6.95 -7.36 -11.63
C ILE A 126 7.75 -7.94 -10.44
N LYS A 127 8.15 -9.20 -10.50
CA LYS A 127 8.94 -9.84 -9.42
C LYS A 127 10.30 -9.15 -9.22
N LYS A 128 10.99 -8.78 -10.31
CA LYS A 128 12.24 -8.01 -10.22
C LYS A 128 12.01 -6.64 -9.54
N ALA A 129 10.98 -5.91 -9.97
CA ALA A 129 10.64 -4.62 -9.38
C ALA A 129 10.28 -4.73 -7.88
N MET A 130 9.65 -5.83 -7.47
CA MET A 130 9.34 -6.09 -6.05
C MET A 130 10.60 -6.23 -5.19
N GLU A 131 11.67 -6.83 -5.71
CA GLU A 131 12.94 -7.02 -4.98
C GLU A 131 13.62 -5.67 -4.64
N GLU A 132 13.44 -4.67 -5.49
CA GLU A 132 14.01 -3.32 -5.33
C GLU A 132 13.09 -2.37 -4.55
N THR A 133 11.90 -2.83 -4.15
CA THR A 133 10.90 -2.00 -3.47
C THR A 133 11.13 -1.93 -1.97
N LYS A 134 11.10 -0.71 -1.41
CA LYS A 134 11.14 -0.47 0.03
C LYS A 134 10.09 0.55 0.45
N SER A 135 9.42 0.30 1.57
CA SER A 135 8.36 1.17 2.10
C SER A 135 8.67 1.62 3.52
N PHE A 136 8.32 2.86 3.82
CA PHE A 136 8.38 3.44 5.17
C PHE A 136 7.01 3.99 5.55
N LEU A 137 6.63 3.80 6.80
CA LEU A 137 5.38 4.30 7.36
C LEU A 137 5.68 5.16 8.58
N ILE A 138 5.14 6.37 8.60
CA ILE A 138 5.15 7.27 9.76
C ILE A 138 3.70 7.39 10.22
N PRO A 139 3.28 6.61 11.23
CA PRO A 139 1.91 6.65 11.72
C PRO A 139 1.63 7.93 12.48
N HIS A 140 0.48 8.54 12.23
CA HIS A 140 -0.01 9.69 12.99
C HIS A 140 -0.51 9.27 14.37
N ASP A 141 -1.23 8.13 14.40
CA ASP A 141 -1.74 7.49 15.61
C ASP A 141 -1.31 6.03 15.65
N PHE A 142 -0.49 5.69 16.62
CA PHE A 142 0.00 4.33 16.83
C PHE A 142 -1.09 3.36 17.29
N ASP A 143 -2.07 3.89 18.03
CA ASP A 143 -3.13 3.07 18.60
C ASP A 143 -4.04 2.47 17.52
N TYR A 144 -4.16 3.12 16.35
CA TYR A 144 -4.88 2.56 15.21
C TYR A 144 -4.20 1.31 14.68
N LEU A 145 -2.87 1.34 14.46
CA LEU A 145 -2.12 0.17 13.99
C LEU A 145 -2.15 -1.00 14.99
N VAL A 146 -2.11 -0.69 16.29
CA VAL A 146 -2.18 -1.72 17.34
C VAL A 146 -3.58 -2.33 17.38
N ARG A 147 -4.63 -1.51 17.36
CA ARG A 147 -6.03 -1.96 17.34
C ARG A 147 -6.36 -2.74 16.08
N GLY A 148 -5.83 -2.32 14.95
CA GLY A 148 -5.95 -3.01 13.67
C GLY A 148 -5.21 -4.35 13.60
N GLY A 149 -4.34 -4.67 14.58
CA GLY A 149 -3.56 -5.91 14.61
C GLY A 149 -2.39 -5.94 13.62
N ARG A 150 -2.06 -4.85 12.95
CA ARG A 150 -0.93 -4.73 12.01
C ARG A 150 0.37 -4.41 12.70
N LEU A 151 0.32 -4.04 13.99
CA LEU A 151 1.48 -3.81 14.83
C LEU A 151 1.39 -4.63 16.11
N SER A 152 2.47 -5.33 16.46
CA SER A 152 2.54 -6.07 17.70
C SER A 152 2.41 -5.13 18.91
N PRO A 153 1.66 -5.50 19.97
CA PRO A 153 1.56 -4.71 21.21
C PRO A 153 2.90 -4.41 21.89
N ILE A 154 3.91 -5.24 21.64
CA ILE A 154 5.29 -5.02 22.16
C ILE A 154 5.93 -3.82 21.48
N VAL A 155 5.70 -3.66 20.17
CA VAL A 155 6.19 -2.53 19.38
C VAL A 155 5.35 -1.27 19.67
N GLY A 156 4.05 -1.43 19.93
CA GLY A 156 3.12 -0.33 20.26
C GLY A 156 3.46 0.41 21.55
N LYS A 157 4.12 -0.23 22.52
CA LYS A 157 4.60 0.43 23.75
C LYS A 157 5.68 1.50 23.52
N ILE A 158 6.30 1.54 22.34
CA ILE A 158 7.31 2.54 21.98
C ILE A 158 6.65 3.89 21.68
N GLY A 159 5.39 3.92 21.24
CA GLY A 159 4.64 5.15 20.89
C GLY A 159 4.15 5.97 22.06
N SER A 160 4.12 5.43 23.28
CA SER A 160 3.64 6.15 24.47
C SER A 160 4.64 7.18 25.04
N VAL A 161 5.84 7.29 24.48
CA VAL A 161 6.81 8.32 24.84
C VAL A 161 6.49 9.62 24.11
N ILE A 162 5.87 10.53 24.83
CA ILE A 162 5.47 11.87 24.38
C ILE A 162 6.57 12.54 23.54
N LYS A 163 6.20 12.96 22.30
CA LYS A 163 7.02 13.73 21.34
C LYS A 163 8.08 12.95 20.50
N LEU A 164 7.92 11.67 20.26
CA LEU A 164 8.80 10.96 19.33
C LEU A 164 8.03 10.58 18.05
N VAL A 165 8.73 10.65 16.93
CA VAL A 165 8.23 10.26 15.60
C VAL A 165 8.83 8.90 15.24
N PRO A 166 8.07 7.82 15.38
CA PRO A 166 8.51 6.49 14.97
C PRO A 166 8.38 6.35 13.44
N VAL A 167 9.32 5.64 12.86
CA VAL A 167 9.26 5.22 11.45
C VAL A 167 9.28 3.71 11.43
N MET A 168 8.29 3.15 10.76
CA MET A 168 8.15 1.73 10.55
C MET A 168 8.57 1.34 9.13
N THR A 169 8.93 0.11 8.93
CA THR A 169 9.16 -0.51 7.62
C THR A 169 8.65 -1.95 7.66
N LEU A 170 8.57 -2.61 6.51
CA LEU A 170 8.28 -4.04 6.47
C LEU A 170 9.50 -4.83 6.96
N ALA A 171 9.25 -5.91 7.70
CA ALA A 171 10.28 -6.89 8.06
C ALA A 171 10.87 -7.55 6.81
N GLU A 172 11.97 -8.27 6.93
CA GLU A 172 12.62 -8.97 5.81
C GLU A 172 11.68 -9.96 5.11
N ASP A 173 10.84 -10.66 5.89
CA ASP A 173 9.82 -11.58 5.38
C ASP A 173 8.61 -10.88 4.73
N LYS A 174 8.55 -9.55 4.76
CA LYS A 174 7.47 -8.70 4.25
C LYS A 174 6.09 -8.95 4.88
N LYS A 175 6.02 -9.64 6.04
CA LYS A 175 4.76 -10.05 6.67
C LYS A 175 4.35 -9.20 7.87
N SER A 176 5.22 -8.36 8.38
CA SER A 176 4.93 -7.53 9.54
C SER A 176 5.62 -6.17 9.47
N LEU A 177 5.08 -5.22 10.24
CA LEU A 177 5.73 -3.93 10.42
C LEU A 177 6.73 -4.02 11.58
N VAL A 178 7.94 -3.52 11.33
CA VAL A 178 9.00 -3.42 12.32
C VAL A 178 9.49 -1.97 12.44
N LYS A 179 10.06 -1.64 13.58
CA LYS A 179 10.63 -0.32 13.79
C LYS A 179 11.91 -0.15 12.96
N PHE A 180 11.92 0.84 12.07
CA PHE A 180 13.12 1.28 11.37
C PHE A 180 13.92 2.25 12.23
N THR A 181 13.30 3.33 12.72
CA THR A 181 13.95 4.33 13.56
C THR A 181 12.92 5.10 14.41
N THR A 182 13.42 5.92 15.33
CA THR A 182 12.60 6.88 16.08
C THR A 182 13.35 8.21 16.16
N LYS A 183 12.70 9.31 15.84
CA LYS A 183 13.30 10.65 15.84
C LYS A 183 12.45 11.63 16.66
N ARG A 184 13.03 12.78 17.03
CA ARG A 184 12.31 13.80 17.79
C ARG A 184 11.43 14.72 16.94
N THR A 185 11.66 14.78 15.63
CA THR A 185 10.89 15.59 14.70
C THR A 185 10.67 14.84 13.41
N LEU A 186 9.58 15.18 12.71
CA LEU A 186 9.27 14.61 11.40
C LEU A 186 10.40 14.90 10.39
N LYS A 187 10.92 16.12 10.36
CA LYS A 187 12.05 16.48 9.49
C LYS A 187 13.23 15.50 9.68
N LYS A 188 13.62 15.20 10.93
CA LYS A 188 14.70 14.24 11.21
C LYS A 188 14.34 12.80 10.84
N ALA A 189 13.07 12.44 10.90
CA ALA A 189 12.59 11.13 10.47
C ALA A 189 12.73 10.98 8.95
N ILE A 190 12.29 11.98 8.18
CA ILE A 190 12.40 12.01 6.71
C ILE A 190 13.88 12.04 6.28
N GLN A 191 14.72 12.87 6.92
CA GLN A 191 16.16 12.89 6.67
C GLN A 191 16.78 11.49 6.83
N LYS A 192 16.36 10.74 7.89
CA LYS A 192 16.86 9.37 8.10
C LYS A 192 16.38 8.39 7.03
N ILE A 193 15.16 8.56 6.51
CA ILE A 193 14.65 7.81 5.36
C ILE A 193 15.47 8.14 4.11
N SER A 194 15.75 9.41 3.85
CA SER A 194 16.54 9.85 2.70
C SER A 194 17.98 9.32 2.73
N GLU A 195 18.63 9.32 3.91
CA GLU A 195 19.92 8.68 4.13
C GLU A 195 19.87 7.18 3.79
N GLU A 196 18.80 6.49 4.19
CA GLU A 196 18.62 5.07 3.90
C GLU A 196 18.39 4.81 2.40
N MET A 197 17.68 5.71 1.71
CA MET A 197 17.53 5.64 0.26
C MET A 197 18.89 5.73 -0.44
N ILE A 198 19.74 6.69 -0.06
CA ILE A 198 21.09 6.83 -0.61
C ILE A 198 21.95 5.59 -0.33
N ASN A 199 21.90 5.06 0.89
CA ASN A 199 22.64 3.85 1.28
C ASN A 199 22.22 2.62 0.46
N ASN A 200 21.00 2.61 -0.08
CA ASN A 200 20.50 1.59 -1.01
C ASN A 200 20.63 1.99 -2.48
N ASN A 201 21.46 2.99 -2.80
CA ASN A 201 21.72 3.48 -4.15
C ASN A 201 20.48 4.00 -4.89
N VAL A 202 19.48 4.52 -4.17
CA VAL A 202 18.32 5.17 -4.78
C VAL A 202 18.78 6.51 -5.37
N ASP A 203 18.53 6.69 -6.65
CA ASP A 203 18.84 7.90 -7.42
C ASP A 203 17.62 8.39 -8.21
N SER A 204 17.81 9.27 -9.19
CA SER A 204 16.75 9.83 -10.02
C SER A 204 16.07 8.81 -10.98
N ASN A 205 16.58 7.57 -11.09
CA ASN A 205 15.96 6.51 -11.87
C ASN A 205 14.88 5.76 -11.08
N TYR A 206 14.83 5.96 -9.77
CA TYR A 206 13.81 5.36 -8.92
C TYR A 206 12.55 6.23 -8.87
N LYS A 207 11.38 5.58 -8.86
CA LYS A 207 10.11 6.24 -8.58
C LYS A 207 9.87 6.30 -7.07
N ILE A 208 9.69 7.49 -6.52
CA ILE A 208 9.40 7.72 -5.11
C ILE A 208 7.94 8.15 -4.97
N TYR A 209 7.21 7.52 -4.07
CA TYR A 209 5.84 7.87 -3.73
C TYR A 209 5.77 8.42 -2.31
N ILE A 210 5.14 9.58 -2.15
CA ILE A 210 4.77 10.15 -0.86
C ILE A 210 3.26 10.07 -0.75
N SER A 211 2.77 9.15 0.08
CA SER A 211 1.34 8.99 0.30
C SER A 211 0.93 9.61 1.63
N HIS A 212 -0.16 10.39 1.64
CA HIS A 212 -0.60 11.14 2.81
C HIS A 212 -2.10 10.99 3.09
N ALA A 213 -2.49 11.13 4.36
CA ALA A 213 -3.88 11.15 4.82
C ALA A 213 -4.32 12.62 4.98
N CYS A 214 -4.83 13.25 3.90
CA CYS A 214 -5.33 14.63 3.86
C CYS A 214 -4.36 15.70 4.42
N ASN A 215 -3.05 15.51 4.25
CA ASN A 215 -2.03 16.48 4.66
C ASN A 215 -1.04 16.74 3.51
N GLU A 216 -1.53 17.40 2.46
CA GLU A 216 -0.75 17.67 1.25
C GLU A 216 0.43 18.61 1.51
N GLU A 217 0.28 19.59 2.42
CA GLU A 217 1.35 20.52 2.78
C GLU A 217 2.56 19.75 3.34
N LEU A 218 2.30 18.85 4.30
CA LEU A 218 3.32 18.01 4.88
C LEU A 218 3.98 17.08 3.84
N ALA A 219 3.22 16.59 2.88
CA ALA A 219 3.75 15.79 1.78
C ALA A 219 4.67 16.61 0.87
N LYS A 220 4.33 17.88 0.58
CA LYS A 220 5.19 18.82 -0.15
C LYS A 220 6.48 19.13 0.61
N ASP A 221 6.39 19.37 1.91
CA ASP A 221 7.58 19.57 2.75
C ASP A 221 8.47 18.33 2.77
N THR A 222 7.87 17.13 2.83
CA THR A 222 8.58 15.85 2.74
C THR A 222 9.31 15.73 1.39
N LYS A 223 8.66 16.08 0.29
CA LYS A 223 9.28 16.11 -1.04
C LYS A 223 10.50 17.04 -1.08
N ASN A 224 10.37 18.25 -0.54
CA ASN A 224 11.46 19.21 -0.50
C ASN A 224 12.68 18.66 0.27
N ILE A 225 12.44 17.99 1.42
CA ILE A 225 13.52 17.38 2.19
C ILE A 225 14.20 16.26 1.40
N ILE A 226 13.44 15.39 0.70
CA ILE A 226 14.03 14.31 -0.11
C ILE A 226 14.89 14.87 -1.24
N LEU A 227 14.43 15.96 -1.89
CA LEU A 227 15.17 16.63 -2.96
C LEU A 227 16.50 17.26 -2.49
N GLU A 228 16.66 17.57 -1.18
CA GLU A 228 17.96 17.97 -0.61
C GLU A 228 18.99 16.81 -0.64
N TYR A 229 18.55 15.56 -0.74
CA TYR A 229 19.38 14.36 -0.71
C TYR A 229 19.52 13.67 -2.08
N ILE A 230 18.47 13.68 -2.87
CA ILE A 230 18.40 13.04 -4.20
C ILE A 230 17.96 14.09 -5.20
N GLU A 231 18.92 14.74 -5.85
CA GLU A 231 18.64 15.77 -6.85
C GLU A 231 17.88 15.17 -8.04
N ASN A 232 16.86 15.89 -8.50
CA ASN A 232 15.97 15.47 -9.60
C ASN A 232 15.24 14.13 -9.38
N ALA A 233 15.00 13.74 -8.12
CA ALA A 233 14.21 12.55 -7.83
C ALA A 233 12.81 12.63 -8.46
N ASP A 234 12.35 11.52 -9.05
CA ASP A 234 10.99 11.39 -9.59
C ASP A 234 10.02 11.06 -8.44
N ILE A 235 9.32 12.09 -7.94
CA ILE A 235 8.48 12.01 -6.74
C ILE A 235 7.03 12.34 -7.05
N ASP A 236 6.13 11.38 -6.83
CA ASP A 236 4.69 11.56 -6.84
C ASP A 236 4.13 11.71 -5.41
N ILE A 237 3.17 12.62 -5.28
CA ILE A 237 2.40 12.82 -4.03
C ILE A 237 0.99 12.29 -4.27
N ASN A 238 0.54 11.37 -3.40
CA ASN A 238 -0.74 10.69 -3.53
C ASN A 238 -1.54 10.74 -2.23
N LEU A 239 -2.86 10.91 -2.36
CA LEU A 239 -3.79 10.74 -1.25
C LEU A 239 -3.96 9.24 -0.96
N LEU A 240 -3.84 8.84 0.31
CA LEU A 240 -4.15 7.48 0.75
C LEU A 240 -5.64 7.19 0.62
N SER A 241 -5.99 5.94 0.39
CA SER A 241 -7.38 5.49 0.44
C SER A 241 -7.92 5.45 1.88
N PRO A 242 -9.25 5.44 2.07
CA PRO A 242 -9.85 5.35 3.39
C PRO A 242 -9.31 4.21 4.25
N VAL A 243 -9.12 3.03 3.68
CA VAL A 243 -8.62 1.85 4.41
C VAL A 243 -7.18 2.04 4.89
N PHE A 244 -6.32 2.71 4.13
CA PHE A 244 -4.93 2.95 4.52
C PHE A 244 -4.74 4.10 5.51
N THR A 245 -5.82 4.85 5.80
CA THR A 245 -5.81 5.88 6.85
C THR A 245 -6.33 5.36 8.20
N THR A 246 -6.73 4.08 8.26
CA THR A 246 -7.24 3.40 9.48
C THR A 246 -6.14 2.95 10.42
#